data_7470e484feab0a11b46fcd48b2008e51
#
_entry.id   7470e484feab0a11b46fcd48b2008e51
#
_cell.length_a   1.000
_cell.length_b   1.000
_cell.length_c   1.000
_cell.angle_alpha   90.00
_cell.angle_beta   90.00
_cell.angle_gamma   90.00
#
_symmetry.space_group_name_H-M   'P 1'
#
loop_
_entity.id
_entity.type
_entity.pdbx_description
1 polymer ?
#
loop_
_entity_poly.entity_id
_entity_poly.type
_entity_poly.pdbx_seq_one_letter_code
_entity_poly.pdbx_strand_id
1 'polypeptide(L)'
;MILGIVWALTILGLNPTAAFASLGIVTLIIGFAAQRLIEDVISGLFIVLEGQYNVGDIIILDDFRGTVKRIGVRTTTVVDPGGNFKVVNNSDIRNFQNRSKALSLAVSEIGITYGEDIPHAEAIIKAALPGMYERNDDVFEAVPDYMGVEELADSAVVLRFTVACKEQNVFIARRRLNRELRILFAEKGIEVPFPQVTVWKGEQD
;
A
#
# COMPACT_ATOMS: atom_id res chain seq x y z
N MET A 1 15.82 -14.35 -50.19
CA MET A 1 16.94 -14.42 -49.24
C MET A 1 17.20 -15.84 -48.76
N ILE A 2 16.24 -16.54 -48.17
CA ILE A 2 16.38 -17.91 -47.62
C ILE A 2 16.83 -18.92 -48.72
N LEU A 3 16.19 -18.91 -49.88
CA LEU A 3 16.54 -19.76 -51.02
C LEU A 3 17.98 -19.56 -51.50
N GLY A 4 18.50 -18.32 -51.50
CA GLY A 4 19.90 -18.05 -51.83
C GLY A 4 20.90 -18.63 -50.81
N ILE A 5 20.55 -18.63 -49.51
CA ILE A 5 21.37 -19.25 -48.45
C ILE A 5 21.41 -20.76 -48.63
N VAL A 6 20.26 -21.40 -48.88
CA VAL A 6 20.18 -22.84 -49.14
C VAL A 6 21.05 -23.23 -50.32
N TRP A 7 20.96 -22.49 -51.44
CA TRP A 7 21.73 -22.74 -52.64
C TRP A 7 23.25 -22.57 -52.40
N ALA A 8 23.66 -21.51 -51.68
CA ALA A 8 25.06 -21.30 -51.34
C ALA A 8 25.63 -22.42 -50.44
N LEU A 9 24.88 -22.88 -49.45
CA LEU A 9 25.28 -24.00 -48.58
C LEU A 9 25.46 -25.29 -49.37
N THR A 10 24.59 -25.57 -50.36
CA THR A 10 24.66 -26.74 -51.23
C THR A 10 25.90 -26.72 -52.11
N ILE A 11 26.27 -25.55 -52.68
CA ILE A 11 27.48 -25.38 -53.47
C ILE A 11 28.75 -25.61 -52.64
N LEU A 12 28.74 -25.20 -51.37
CA LEU A 12 29.84 -25.41 -50.42
C LEU A 12 29.96 -26.86 -49.91
N GLY A 13 29.09 -27.76 -50.38
CA GLY A 13 29.09 -29.17 -49.95
C GLY A 13 28.56 -29.38 -48.53
N LEU A 14 27.91 -28.37 -47.94
CA LEU A 14 27.30 -28.46 -46.60
C LEU A 14 25.88 -28.98 -46.73
N ASN A 15 25.46 -29.81 -45.79
CA ASN A 15 24.07 -30.26 -45.70
C ASN A 15 23.17 -29.13 -45.17
N PRO A 16 22.31 -28.53 -46.04
CA PRO A 16 21.47 -27.42 -45.59
C PRO A 16 20.54 -27.78 -44.42
N THR A 17 20.03 -29.04 -44.40
CA THR A 17 19.14 -29.51 -43.34
C THR A 17 19.87 -29.54 -42.00
N ALA A 18 21.11 -30.02 -41.94
CA ALA A 18 21.90 -30.05 -40.71
C ALA A 18 22.27 -28.63 -40.25
N ALA A 19 22.58 -27.72 -41.22
CA ALA A 19 22.87 -26.33 -40.91
C ALA A 19 21.65 -25.61 -40.32
N PHE A 20 20.44 -25.78 -40.90
CA PHE A 20 19.22 -25.21 -40.35
C PHE A 20 18.82 -25.83 -39.02
N ALA A 21 19.04 -27.13 -38.81
CA ALA A 21 18.77 -27.76 -37.52
C ALA A 21 19.66 -27.19 -36.39
N SER A 22 20.96 -27.00 -36.68
CA SER A 22 21.89 -26.39 -35.72
C SER A 22 21.57 -24.93 -35.45
N LEU A 23 21.18 -24.13 -36.43
CA LEU A 23 20.73 -22.77 -36.25
C LEU A 23 19.43 -22.70 -35.42
N GLY A 24 18.52 -23.67 -35.62
CA GLY A 24 17.31 -23.78 -34.83
C GLY A 24 17.59 -23.94 -33.32
N ILE A 25 18.57 -24.79 -32.98
CA ILE A 25 18.99 -24.99 -31.56
C ILE A 25 19.60 -23.70 -30.99
N VAL A 26 20.48 -23.03 -31.73
CA VAL A 26 21.09 -21.76 -31.32
C VAL A 26 20.03 -20.68 -31.11
N THR A 27 19.07 -20.58 -32.03
CA THR A 27 17.97 -19.63 -31.96
C THR A 27 17.10 -19.88 -30.70
N LEU A 28 16.84 -21.15 -30.37
CA LEU A 28 16.08 -21.55 -29.18
C LEU A 28 16.81 -21.13 -27.90
N ILE A 29 18.13 -21.37 -27.82
CA ILE A 29 18.95 -20.97 -26.67
C ILE A 29 18.92 -19.44 -26.49
N ILE A 30 19.11 -18.67 -27.57
CA ILE A 30 19.04 -17.21 -27.53
C ILE A 30 17.63 -16.75 -27.13
N GLY A 31 16.57 -17.39 -27.62
CA GLY A 31 15.19 -17.12 -27.26
C GLY A 31 14.93 -17.26 -25.76
N PHE A 32 15.37 -18.37 -25.18
CA PHE A 32 15.25 -18.58 -23.73
C PHE A 32 16.10 -17.59 -22.91
N ALA A 33 17.30 -17.26 -23.39
CA ALA A 33 18.13 -16.26 -22.71
C ALA A 33 17.52 -14.86 -22.74
N ALA A 34 16.81 -14.50 -23.81
CA ALA A 34 16.16 -13.20 -23.98
C ALA A 34 14.73 -13.12 -23.39
N GLN A 35 14.12 -14.25 -23.05
CA GLN A 35 12.71 -14.34 -22.66
C GLN A 35 12.34 -13.33 -21.56
N ARG A 36 13.09 -13.28 -20.45
CA ARG A 36 12.82 -12.37 -19.35
C ARG A 36 12.90 -10.90 -19.74
N LEU A 37 13.81 -10.54 -20.63
CA LEU A 37 13.91 -9.16 -21.12
C LEU A 37 12.66 -8.77 -21.91
N ILE A 38 12.14 -9.66 -22.72
CA ILE A 38 10.93 -9.45 -23.51
C ILE A 38 9.72 -9.35 -22.58
N GLU A 39 9.60 -10.22 -21.59
CA GLU A 39 8.54 -10.19 -20.59
C GLU A 39 8.54 -8.86 -19.82
N ASP A 40 9.72 -8.38 -19.38
CA ASP A 40 9.86 -7.09 -18.68
C ASP A 40 9.35 -5.92 -19.53
N VAL A 41 9.74 -5.89 -20.81
CA VAL A 41 9.34 -4.82 -21.73
C VAL A 41 7.84 -4.83 -22.00
N ILE A 42 7.27 -6.01 -22.26
CA ILE A 42 5.84 -6.17 -22.52
C ILE A 42 5.04 -5.80 -21.27
N SER A 43 5.45 -6.26 -20.08
CA SER A 43 4.79 -5.92 -18.83
C SER A 43 4.85 -4.41 -18.55
N GLY A 44 6.01 -3.79 -18.77
CA GLY A 44 6.16 -2.33 -18.61
C GLY A 44 5.25 -1.54 -19.56
N LEU A 45 5.09 -2.01 -20.79
CA LEU A 45 4.17 -1.41 -21.76
C LEU A 45 2.71 -1.50 -21.28
N PHE A 46 2.27 -2.67 -20.81
CA PHE A 46 0.89 -2.85 -20.31
C PHE A 46 0.63 -2.04 -19.05
N ILE A 47 1.57 -1.96 -18.12
CA ILE A 47 1.46 -1.11 -16.92
C ILE A 47 1.09 0.33 -17.33
N VAL A 48 1.76 0.88 -18.35
CA VAL A 48 1.52 2.24 -18.81
C VAL A 48 0.24 2.36 -19.63
N LEU A 49 -0.02 1.43 -20.57
CA LEU A 49 -1.20 1.48 -21.45
C LEU A 49 -2.51 1.29 -20.69
N GLU A 50 -2.52 0.39 -19.72
CA GLU A 50 -3.70 0.14 -18.89
C GLU A 50 -3.81 1.13 -17.72
N GLY A 51 -2.80 1.96 -17.50
CA GLY A 51 -2.76 2.89 -16.38
C GLY A 51 -2.90 2.18 -15.04
N GLN A 52 -2.25 1.01 -14.88
CA GLN A 52 -2.33 0.21 -13.65
C GLN A 52 -1.88 1.04 -12.45
N TYR A 53 -0.76 1.76 -12.60
CA TYR A 53 -0.29 2.82 -11.71
C TYR A 53 0.53 3.84 -12.51
N ASN A 54 0.69 5.03 -11.95
CA ASN A 54 1.43 6.14 -12.57
C ASN A 54 2.60 6.57 -11.68
N VAL A 55 3.52 7.34 -12.25
CA VAL A 55 4.55 8.01 -11.45
C VAL A 55 3.89 8.98 -10.48
N GLY A 56 4.23 8.88 -9.20
CA GLY A 56 3.61 9.62 -8.11
C GLY A 56 2.58 8.81 -7.31
N ASP A 57 2.03 7.72 -7.86
CA ASP A 57 1.11 6.85 -7.12
C ASP A 57 1.84 6.13 -5.97
N ILE A 58 1.13 5.91 -4.89
CA ILE A 58 1.58 5.06 -3.79
C ILE A 58 1.04 3.67 -4.02
N ILE A 59 1.96 2.71 -4.13
CA ILE A 59 1.65 1.30 -4.32
C ILE A 59 2.27 0.45 -3.22
N ILE A 60 1.71 -0.73 -3.02
CA ILE A 60 2.28 -1.75 -2.15
C ILE A 60 2.66 -2.93 -3.04
N LEU A 61 3.95 -3.26 -3.03
CA LEU A 61 4.55 -4.40 -3.72
C LEU A 61 5.06 -5.38 -2.66
N ASP A 62 4.39 -6.51 -2.52
CA ASP A 62 4.58 -7.41 -1.36
C ASP A 62 4.35 -6.60 -0.06
N ASP A 63 5.38 -6.51 0.81
CA ASP A 63 5.32 -5.74 2.05
C ASP A 63 5.92 -4.33 1.93
N PHE A 64 6.35 -3.93 0.71
CA PHE A 64 6.99 -2.64 0.48
C PHE A 64 5.97 -1.60 0.00
N ARG A 65 5.60 -0.67 0.88
CA ARG A 65 4.75 0.48 0.55
C ARG A 65 5.62 1.67 0.17
N GLY A 66 5.40 2.23 -1.02
CA GLY A 66 6.16 3.39 -1.46
C GLY A 66 5.53 4.13 -2.65
N THR A 67 6.12 5.26 -2.98
CA THR A 67 5.73 6.09 -4.11
C THR A 67 6.46 5.66 -5.37
N VAL A 68 5.76 5.46 -6.47
CA VAL A 68 6.35 5.16 -7.78
C VAL A 68 7.16 6.36 -8.23
N LYS A 69 8.48 6.22 -8.27
CA LYS A 69 9.40 7.27 -8.69
C LYS A 69 9.63 7.27 -10.19
N ARG A 70 9.67 6.08 -10.78
CA ARG A 70 9.91 5.91 -12.21
C ARG A 70 9.36 4.56 -12.70
N ILE A 71 8.74 4.60 -13.88
CA ILE A 71 8.39 3.42 -14.66
C ILE A 71 9.34 3.41 -15.85
N GLY A 72 10.26 2.47 -15.89
CA GLY A 72 11.20 2.28 -16.99
C GLY A 72 10.74 1.19 -17.94
N VAL A 73 11.47 1.01 -19.03
CA VAL A 73 11.15 -0.02 -20.04
C VAL A 73 11.16 -1.42 -19.42
N ARG A 74 12.10 -1.70 -18.53
CA ARG A 74 12.29 -3.01 -17.91
C ARG A 74 11.99 -3.04 -16.41
N THR A 75 12.11 -1.92 -15.71
CA THR A 75 12.01 -1.88 -14.26
C THR A 75 11.17 -0.73 -13.78
N THR A 76 10.43 -0.95 -12.70
CA THR A 76 9.75 0.09 -11.92
C THR A 76 10.54 0.36 -10.64
N THR A 77 10.69 1.65 -10.30
CA THR A 77 11.38 2.11 -9.09
C THR A 77 10.36 2.73 -8.14
N VAL A 78 10.32 2.22 -6.93
CA VAL A 78 9.43 2.67 -5.83
C VAL A 78 10.29 3.16 -4.67
N VAL A 79 9.87 4.25 -4.02
CA VAL A 79 10.59 4.85 -2.88
C VAL A 79 9.67 4.90 -1.67
N ASP A 80 10.11 4.37 -0.55
CA ASP A 80 9.37 4.42 0.70
C ASP A 80 9.49 5.79 1.42
N PRO A 81 8.68 6.07 2.46
CA PRO A 81 8.82 7.29 3.23
C PRO A 81 10.17 7.45 3.97
N GLY A 82 10.90 6.37 4.16
CA GLY A 82 12.26 6.36 4.75
C GLY A 82 13.36 6.70 3.74
N GLY A 83 13.00 6.87 2.44
CA GLY A 83 13.96 7.15 1.37
C GLY A 83 14.62 5.91 0.77
N ASN A 84 14.17 4.69 1.11
CA ASN A 84 14.70 3.47 0.52
C ASN A 84 14.13 3.24 -0.87
N PHE A 85 14.98 2.81 -1.80
CA PHE A 85 14.61 2.50 -3.18
C PHE A 85 14.43 1.00 -3.36
N LYS A 86 13.25 0.57 -3.82
CA LYS A 86 12.99 -0.79 -4.33
C LYS A 86 12.91 -0.72 -5.85
N VAL A 87 13.83 -1.40 -6.54
CA VAL A 87 13.81 -1.53 -7.99
C VAL A 87 13.38 -2.94 -8.33
N VAL A 88 12.28 -3.08 -9.08
CA VAL A 88 11.66 -4.37 -9.41
C VAL A 88 11.54 -4.48 -10.92
N ASN A 89 11.81 -5.65 -11.49
CA ASN A 89 11.53 -5.90 -12.89
C ASN A 89 10.02 -5.85 -13.15
N ASN A 90 9.61 -5.30 -14.27
CA ASN A 90 8.19 -5.13 -14.57
C ASN A 90 7.44 -6.48 -14.65
N SER A 91 8.08 -7.54 -15.13
CA SER A 91 7.52 -8.89 -15.20
C SER A 91 7.33 -9.56 -13.83
N ASP A 92 8.06 -9.10 -12.81
CA ASP A 92 7.95 -9.61 -11.45
C ASP A 92 6.80 -8.92 -10.67
N ILE A 93 6.28 -7.79 -11.19
CA ILE A 93 5.14 -7.07 -10.59
C ILE A 93 3.83 -7.75 -11.04
N ARG A 94 3.45 -8.82 -10.36
CA ARG A 94 2.24 -9.58 -10.67
C ARG A 94 1.06 -9.18 -9.80
N ASN A 95 1.35 -8.94 -8.53
CA ASN A 95 0.35 -8.54 -7.53
C ASN A 95 0.81 -7.24 -6.89
N PHE A 96 -0.06 -6.25 -6.89
CA PHE A 96 0.19 -4.97 -6.22
C PHE A 96 -1.13 -4.34 -5.79
N GLN A 97 -1.07 -3.46 -4.81
CA GLN A 97 -2.19 -2.63 -4.41
C GLN A 97 -1.89 -1.18 -4.80
N ASN A 98 -2.74 -0.55 -5.59
CA ASN A 98 -2.67 0.89 -5.84
C ASN A 98 -3.53 1.62 -4.82
N ARG A 99 -2.88 2.43 -3.97
CA ARG A 99 -3.52 3.16 -2.87
C ARG A 99 -3.92 4.59 -3.28
N SER A 100 -3.52 5.05 -4.47
CA SER A 100 -3.75 6.44 -4.91
C SER A 100 -4.96 6.60 -5.84
N LYS A 101 -5.59 5.52 -6.30
CA LYS A 101 -6.77 5.60 -7.19
C LYS A 101 -8.06 6.01 -6.48
N ALA A 102 -8.13 5.89 -5.18
CA ALA A 102 -9.26 6.29 -4.35
C ALA A 102 -8.77 6.97 -3.08
N LEU A 103 -9.68 7.60 -2.36
CA LEU A 103 -9.37 8.10 -1.02
C LEU A 103 -9.06 6.93 -0.10
N SER A 104 -8.08 7.12 0.75
CA SER A 104 -7.73 6.21 1.82
C SER A 104 -8.41 6.61 3.11
N LEU A 105 -8.62 5.64 3.98
CA LEU A 105 -9.12 5.87 5.34
C LEU A 105 -7.94 5.86 6.31
N ALA A 106 -7.73 6.98 7.01
CA ALA A 106 -6.88 7.00 8.18
C ALA A 106 -7.70 6.51 9.37
N VAL A 107 -7.21 5.46 10.02
CA VAL A 107 -7.86 4.82 11.17
C VAL A 107 -7.19 5.27 12.45
N SER A 108 -7.98 5.61 13.45
CA SER A 108 -7.56 5.95 14.80
C SER A 108 -8.35 5.13 15.82
N GLU A 109 -7.68 4.64 16.83
CA GLU A 109 -8.27 3.90 17.94
C GLU A 109 -7.84 4.55 19.25
N ILE A 110 -8.81 4.86 20.12
CA ILE A 110 -8.56 5.51 21.40
C ILE A 110 -9.40 4.81 22.45
N GLY A 111 -8.76 4.41 23.54
CA GLY A 111 -9.43 3.82 24.70
C GLY A 111 -10.05 4.86 25.61
N ILE A 112 -11.23 4.54 26.16
CA ILE A 112 -11.85 5.24 27.29
C ILE A 112 -12.01 4.28 28.46
N THR A 113 -12.23 4.80 29.66
CA THR A 113 -12.39 3.94 30.85
C THR A 113 -13.72 3.17 30.82
N TYR A 114 -13.78 2.01 31.46
CA TYR A 114 -15.00 1.23 31.61
C TYR A 114 -16.09 1.92 32.42
N GLY A 115 -15.72 2.95 33.20
CA GLY A 115 -16.67 3.74 34.01
C GLY A 115 -17.42 4.81 33.20
N GLU A 116 -17.04 5.05 31.94
CA GLU A 116 -17.68 6.05 31.09
C GLU A 116 -19.07 5.59 30.62
N ASP A 117 -19.99 6.53 30.50
CA ASP A 117 -21.29 6.34 29.87
C ASP A 117 -21.09 6.39 28.35
N ILE A 118 -21.05 5.20 27.72
CA ILE A 118 -20.81 5.07 26.28
C ILE A 118 -21.81 5.91 25.44
N PRO A 119 -23.14 5.82 25.63
CA PRO A 119 -24.11 6.68 24.90
C PRO A 119 -23.83 8.18 25.04
N HIS A 120 -23.45 8.62 26.22
CA HIS A 120 -23.12 10.02 26.48
C HIS A 120 -21.83 10.44 25.76
N ALA A 121 -20.78 9.62 25.85
CA ALA A 121 -19.52 9.85 25.15
C ALA A 121 -19.72 9.89 23.64
N GLU A 122 -20.50 8.96 23.08
CA GLU A 122 -20.85 8.93 21.66
C GLU A 122 -21.57 10.20 21.18
N ALA A 123 -22.52 10.70 21.97
CA ALA A 123 -23.23 11.92 21.63
C ALA A 123 -22.28 13.12 21.55
N ILE A 124 -21.37 13.27 22.51
CA ILE A 124 -20.34 14.31 22.54
C ILE A 124 -19.42 14.20 21.33
N ILE A 125 -18.93 12.99 21.05
CA ILE A 125 -18.02 12.70 19.93
C ILE A 125 -18.70 13.09 18.62
N LYS A 126 -19.88 12.53 18.31
CA LYS A 126 -20.61 12.78 17.06
C LYS A 126 -20.89 14.27 16.84
N ALA A 127 -21.19 15.01 17.88
CA ALA A 127 -21.42 16.46 17.80
C ALA A 127 -20.13 17.25 17.47
N ALA A 128 -18.95 16.73 17.83
CA ALA A 128 -17.69 17.43 17.64
C ALA A 128 -17.00 17.14 16.29
N LEU A 129 -17.33 16.01 15.63
CA LEU A 129 -16.68 15.57 14.39
C LEU A 129 -16.70 16.62 13.28
N PRO A 130 -17.82 17.35 12.98
CA PRO A 130 -17.84 18.37 11.95
C PRO A 130 -16.81 19.49 12.21
N GLY A 131 -16.66 19.95 13.44
CA GLY A 131 -15.67 20.97 13.79
C GLY A 131 -14.22 20.48 13.66
N MET A 132 -13.96 19.18 13.79
CA MET A 132 -12.65 18.60 13.54
C MET A 132 -12.30 18.65 12.05
N TYR A 133 -13.28 18.44 11.18
CA TYR A 133 -13.11 18.60 9.74
C TYR A 133 -12.76 20.05 9.38
N GLU A 134 -13.52 21.01 9.87
CA GLU A 134 -13.32 22.44 9.58
C GLU A 134 -11.91 22.93 9.96
N ARG A 135 -11.32 22.37 11.02
CA ARG A 135 -9.95 22.71 11.46
C ARG A 135 -8.84 21.97 10.70
N ASN A 136 -9.17 20.98 9.90
CA ASN A 136 -8.23 20.12 9.21
C ASN A 136 -8.61 19.83 7.75
N ASP A 137 -9.36 20.73 7.10
CA ASP A 137 -9.85 20.63 5.73
C ASP A 137 -8.72 20.57 4.67
N ASP A 138 -7.51 20.97 5.05
CA ASP A 138 -6.29 20.81 4.25
C ASP A 138 -5.80 19.37 4.13
N VAL A 139 -6.25 18.47 5.02
CA VAL A 139 -5.81 17.06 5.10
C VAL A 139 -6.97 16.09 5.05
N PHE A 140 -8.09 16.42 5.68
CA PHE A 140 -9.30 15.60 5.70
C PHE A 140 -10.13 15.90 4.44
N GLU A 141 -10.54 14.86 3.73
CA GLU A 141 -11.39 14.98 2.54
C GLU A 141 -12.90 14.83 2.88
N ALA A 142 -13.21 14.44 4.12
CA ALA A 142 -14.56 14.33 4.63
C ALA A 142 -14.57 14.49 6.15
N VAL A 143 -15.75 14.73 6.72
CA VAL A 143 -15.95 14.70 8.17
C VAL A 143 -15.51 13.33 8.70
N PRO A 144 -14.70 13.30 9.79
CA PRO A 144 -14.34 12.03 10.42
C PRO A 144 -15.58 11.25 10.85
N ASP A 145 -15.50 9.93 10.81
CA ASP A 145 -16.60 9.05 11.20
C ASP A 145 -16.26 8.28 12.48
N TYR A 146 -17.26 8.13 13.36
CA TYR A 146 -17.17 7.29 14.53
C TYR A 146 -17.75 5.91 14.21
N MET A 147 -16.92 4.89 14.22
CA MET A 147 -17.29 3.53 13.81
C MET A 147 -17.92 2.70 14.94
N GLY A 148 -17.77 3.14 16.19
CA GLY A 148 -18.27 2.42 17.36
C GLY A 148 -17.17 1.91 18.29
N VAL A 149 -17.58 1.03 19.19
CA VAL A 149 -16.67 0.28 20.06
C VAL A 149 -16.03 -0.83 19.22
N GLU A 150 -14.70 -0.80 19.10
CA GLU A 150 -13.92 -1.79 18.35
C GLU A 150 -13.59 -3.01 19.22
N GLU A 151 -13.18 -2.76 20.46
CA GLU A 151 -12.70 -3.81 21.36
C GLU A 151 -12.97 -3.45 22.81
N LEU A 152 -13.22 -4.48 23.61
CA LEU A 152 -13.20 -4.42 25.07
C LEU A 152 -11.85 -4.97 25.55
N ALA A 153 -10.85 -4.08 25.61
CA ALA A 153 -9.48 -4.42 25.97
C ALA A 153 -9.31 -4.55 27.49
N ASP A 154 -8.16 -5.07 27.95
CA ASP A 154 -7.88 -5.36 29.37
C ASP A 154 -8.13 -4.17 30.33
N SER A 155 -7.89 -2.95 29.88
CA SER A 155 -7.99 -1.74 30.72
C SER A 155 -8.77 -0.60 30.05
N ALA A 156 -9.38 -0.83 28.88
CA ALA A 156 -10.04 0.21 28.10
C ALA A 156 -11.18 -0.34 27.25
N VAL A 157 -12.18 0.50 27.00
CA VAL A 157 -13.12 0.34 25.88
C VAL A 157 -12.54 1.10 24.72
N VAL A 158 -12.12 0.39 23.66
CA VAL A 158 -11.48 0.97 22.47
C VAL A 158 -12.53 1.47 21.50
N LEU A 159 -12.48 2.74 21.20
CA LEU A 159 -13.33 3.41 20.22
C LEU A 159 -12.58 3.59 18.90
N ARG A 160 -13.23 3.27 17.78
CA ARG A 160 -12.65 3.38 16.45
C ARG A 160 -13.21 4.56 15.68
N PHE A 161 -12.30 5.29 15.02
CA PHE A 161 -12.58 6.43 14.19
C PHE A 161 -11.90 6.27 12.84
N THR A 162 -12.54 6.83 11.82
CA THR A 162 -11.93 6.88 10.47
C THR A 162 -12.08 8.28 9.89
N VAL A 163 -11.16 8.65 9.01
CA VAL A 163 -11.27 9.85 8.20
C VAL A 163 -10.74 9.61 6.82
N ALA A 164 -11.51 10.03 5.81
CA ALA A 164 -11.09 9.97 4.41
C ALA A 164 -10.01 11.01 4.13
N CYS A 165 -8.95 10.61 3.43
CA CYS A 165 -7.85 11.48 3.05
C CYS A 165 -7.13 10.94 1.81
N LYS A 166 -6.31 11.78 1.17
CA LYS A 166 -5.39 11.30 0.14
C LYS A 166 -4.36 10.37 0.75
N GLU A 167 -3.97 9.32 0.04
CA GLU A 167 -3.05 8.31 0.56
C GLU A 167 -1.72 8.90 1.07
N GLN A 168 -1.21 9.93 0.41
CA GLN A 168 0.02 10.64 0.86
C GLN A 168 -0.13 11.26 2.25
N ASN A 169 -1.37 11.58 2.66
CA ASN A 169 -1.69 12.26 3.91
C ASN A 169 -2.14 11.30 5.02
N VAL A 170 -2.27 9.99 4.77
CA VAL A 170 -2.87 9.03 5.70
C VAL A 170 -2.23 9.06 7.10
N PHE A 171 -0.91 9.18 7.18
CA PHE A 171 -0.22 9.27 8.47
C PHE A 171 -0.40 10.62 9.16
N ILE A 172 -0.51 11.71 8.39
CA ILE A 172 -0.76 13.06 8.92
C ILE A 172 -2.20 13.14 9.40
N ALA A 173 -3.15 12.65 8.61
CA ALA A 173 -4.55 12.60 8.96
C ALA A 173 -4.78 11.85 10.27
N ARG A 174 -4.19 10.65 10.42
CA ARG A 174 -4.28 9.87 11.68
C ARG A 174 -3.72 10.64 12.88
N ARG A 175 -2.56 11.29 12.73
CA ARG A 175 -1.96 12.06 13.85
C ARG A 175 -2.82 13.26 14.23
N ARG A 176 -3.40 13.96 13.25
CA ARG A 176 -4.31 15.10 13.50
C ARG A 176 -5.58 14.62 14.16
N LEU A 177 -6.19 13.54 13.67
CA LEU A 177 -7.38 12.95 14.26
C LEU A 177 -7.13 12.54 15.73
N ASN A 178 -6.02 11.87 16.03
CA ASN A 178 -5.64 11.52 17.40
C ASN A 178 -5.50 12.76 18.28
N ARG A 179 -4.90 13.82 17.76
CA ARG A 179 -4.75 15.09 18.51
C ARG A 179 -6.09 15.74 18.81
N GLU A 180 -6.98 15.84 17.80
CA GLU A 180 -8.31 16.42 17.95
C GLU A 180 -9.13 15.63 18.98
N LEU A 181 -9.15 14.31 18.87
CA LEU A 181 -9.86 13.43 19.81
C LEU A 181 -9.31 13.55 21.24
N ARG A 182 -7.98 13.61 21.39
CA ARG A 182 -7.36 13.79 22.73
C ARG A 182 -7.73 15.13 23.37
N ILE A 183 -7.81 16.20 22.58
CA ILE A 183 -8.25 17.53 23.05
C ILE A 183 -9.72 17.46 23.44
N LEU A 184 -10.58 16.93 22.57
CA LEU A 184 -12.01 16.78 22.83
C LEU A 184 -12.26 16.03 24.16
N PHE A 185 -11.58 14.89 24.35
CA PHE A 185 -11.76 14.07 25.54
C PHE A 185 -11.35 14.84 26.82
N ALA A 186 -10.23 15.58 26.75
CA ALA A 186 -9.82 16.42 27.86
C ALA A 186 -10.82 17.54 28.18
N GLU A 187 -11.35 18.21 27.17
CA GLU A 187 -12.33 19.32 27.34
C GLU A 187 -13.68 18.83 27.86
N LYS A 188 -14.08 17.64 27.51
CA LYS A 188 -15.39 17.06 27.86
C LYS A 188 -15.35 16.13 29.09
N GLY A 189 -14.16 15.92 29.64
CA GLY A 189 -14.00 15.07 30.81
C GLY A 189 -14.11 13.59 30.54
N ILE A 190 -13.98 13.15 29.26
CA ILE A 190 -13.91 11.73 28.90
C ILE A 190 -12.53 11.20 29.29
N GLU A 191 -12.50 10.21 30.18
CA GLU A 191 -11.26 9.72 30.77
C GLU A 191 -10.59 8.68 29.87
N VAL A 192 -9.30 8.90 29.55
CA VAL A 192 -8.44 7.92 28.87
C VAL A 192 -7.70 7.11 29.93
N PRO A 193 -7.90 5.79 30.00
CA PRO A 193 -7.36 4.98 31.06
C PRO A 193 -5.84 4.85 31.01
N PHE A 194 -5.24 4.75 32.20
CA PHE A 194 -3.92 4.16 32.37
C PHE A 194 -4.06 2.63 32.50
N PRO A 195 -2.98 1.86 32.31
CA PRO A 195 -3.01 0.43 32.57
C PRO A 195 -3.51 0.15 33.99
N GLN A 196 -4.53 -0.69 34.12
CA GLN A 196 -5.13 -1.07 35.37
C GLN A 196 -4.57 -2.41 35.83
N VAL A 197 -4.18 -2.52 37.09
CA VAL A 197 -3.71 -3.76 37.71
C VAL A 197 -4.47 -3.98 39.02
N THR A 198 -5.15 -5.12 39.14
CA THR A 198 -5.78 -5.53 40.41
C THR A 198 -4.78 -6.29 41.24
N VAL A 199 -4.45 -5.77 42.40
CA VAL A 199 -3.54 -6.42 43.34
C VAL A 199 -4.36 -7.05 44.48
N TRP A 200 -4.32 -8.37 44.60
CA TRP A 200 -4.90 -9.10 45.68
C TRP A 200 -3.86 -9.21 46.81
N LYS A 201 -4.16 -8.69 48.02
CA LYS A 201 -3.40 -9.01 49.22
C LYS A 201 -3.82 -10.40 49.68
N GLY A 202 -2.93 -11.38 49.62
CA GLY A 202 -3.14 -12.66 50.26
C GLY A 202 -3.25 -12.43 51.80
N GLU A 203 -4.24 -13.02 52.45
CA GLU A 203 -4.25 -13.14 53.89
C GLU A 203 -3.04 -14.00 54.26
N GLN A 204 -2.16 -13.46 55.09
CA GLN A 204 -1.11 -14.25 55.74
C GLN A 204 -1.77 -14.95 56.95
N ASP A 205 -1.97 -16.26 56.84
CA ASP A 205 -2.30 -17.13 57.99
C ASP A 205 -1.15 -17.15 59.02
#